data_7ddbe1a2a1a79dfdca983e44a8aa16f4
#
_entry.id   7ddbe1a2a1a79dfdca983e44a8aa16f4
#
_cell.length_a   1.000
_cell.length_b   1.000
_cell.length_c   1.000
_cell.angle_alpha   90.00
_cell.angle_beta   90.00
_cell.angle_gamma   90.00
#
_symmetry.space_group_name_H-M   'P 1'
#
loop_
_entity.id
_entity.type
_entity.pdbx_description
1 polymer ?
#
loop_
_entity_poly.entity_id
_entity_poly.type
_entity_poly.pdbx_seq_one_letter_code
_entity_poly.pdbx_strand_id
1 'polypeptide(L)'
;MKKISLLIIILLFALGASGGYGYYAFVLNDDEDSSNGDEESRGNSAPNAIIDPTNPKVQVDSDINFTASKSTDPDNDLLSYVWVFEGDNKEYEGEVVARNYPTEGEFEVKLIVFDSEGLSDEAVTTVTVVSNYKGEFYGNLTEGQSDTITFPVQAGAISLDVDWNLSENQQGIFIVEPSTVDMYLEDSEGNILENATGEEQGSGSWSITDDRLEPNGDYIMVVECTNGEMGFEIVVNVKY
;
A
#
# COMPACT_ATOMS: atom_id res chain seq x y z
N MET A 1 53.42 -22.13 -10.15
CA MET A 1 52.02 -21.64 -10.30
C MET A 1 51.05 -22.79 -10.02
N LYS A 2 50.59 -22.93 -8.78
CA LYS A 2 49.53 -23.88 -8.42
C LYS A 2 48.18 -23.14 -8.52
N LYS A 3 47.28 -23.68 -9.28
CA LYS A 3 45.90 -23.16 -9.38
C LYS A 3 45.19 -23.48 -8.08
N ILE A 4 44.77 -22.47 -7.36
CA ILE A 4 43.92 -22.60 -6.19
C ILE A 4 42.52 -22.82 -6.73
N SER A 5 41.93 -23.98 -6.48
CA SER A 5 40.51 -24.23 -6.75
C SER A 5 39.75 -23.80 -5.50
N LEU A 6 39.05 -22.69 -5.60
CA LEU A 6 38.06 -22.27 -4.61
C LEU A 6 36.81 -23.16 -4.78
N LEU A 7 36.58 -24.01 -3.81
CA LEU A 7 35.34 -24.82 -3.76
C LEU A 7 34.38 -24.14 -2.78
N ILE A 8 33.39 -23.43 -3.32
CA ILE A 8 32.30 -22.89 -2.51
C ILE A 8 31.25 -23.98 -2.40
N ILE A 9 31.04 -24.50 -1.16
CA ILE A 9 29.94 -25.41 -0.86
C ILE A 9 28.84 -24.58 -0.22
N ILE A 10 27.77 -24.33 -0.96
CA ILE A 10 26.54 -23.74 -0.43
C ILE A 10 25.68 -24.89 0.12
N LEU A 11 25.52 -24.94 1.44
CA LEU A 11 24.62 -25.89 2.10
C LEU A 11 23.32 -25.16 2.47
N LEU A 12 22.24 -25.48 1.75
CA LEU A 12 20.89 -25.05 2.08
C LEU A 12 20.35 -25.91 3.23
N PHE A 13 20.14 -25.33 4.39
CA PHE A 13 19.39 -25.95 5.47
C PHE A 13 18.01 -25.28 5.58
N ALA A 14 16.97 -26.05 5.27
CA ALA A 14 15.61 -25.70 5.62
C ALA A 14 15.37 -26.04 7.10
N LEU A 15 15.30 -25.05 7.98
CA LEU A 15 14.82 -25.23 9.35
C LEU A 15 13.34 -24.98 9.39
N GLY A 16 12.61 -26.01 9.80
CA GLY A 16 11.17 -26.08 9.77
C GLY A 16 10.46 -25.07 10.68
N ALA A 17 9.27 -24.72 10.27
CA ALA A 17 8.13 -24.18 11.01
C ALA A 17 8.17 -22.73 11.53
N SER A 18 9.17 -21.91 11.21
CA SER A 18 9.12 -20.47 11.40
C SER A 18 10.02 -19.78 10.38
N GLY A 19 9.58 -19.73 9.18
CA GLY A 19 9.88 -18.89 7.99
C GLY A 19 11.24 -18.16 7.91
N GLY A 20 12.35 -18.74 8.31
CA GLY A 20 13.65 -18.10 8.16
C GLY A 20 14.59 -18.99 7.35
N TYR A 21 15.06 -18.50 6.21
CA TYR A 21 16.16 -19.10 5.47
C TYR A 21 17.46 -18.45 5.92
N GLY A 22 18.40 -19.25 6.43
CA GLY A 22 19.74 -18.77 6.77
C GLY A 22 20.75 -19.32 5.76
N TYR A 23 21.55 -18.45 5.17
CA TYR A 23 22.69 -18.84 4.34
C TYR A 23 23.96 -18.75 5.18
N TYR A 24 24.76 -19.82 5.19
CA TYR A 24 26.07 -19.84 5.79
C TYR A 24 27.10 -20.19 4.72
N ALA A 25 27.99 -19.24 4.42
CA ALA A 25 29.18 -19.53 3.64
C ALA A 25 30.28 -19.99 4.59
N PHE A 26 30.83 -21.17 4.37
CA PHE A 26 31.97 -21.67 5.09
C PHE A 26 33.19 -21.67 4.17
N VAL A 27 34.17 -20.79 4.48
CA VAL A 27 35.43 -20.73 3.77
C VAL A 27 36.45 -21.54 4.57
N LEU A 28 36.97 -22.61 3.95
CA LEU A 28 38.14 -23.33 4.50
C LEU A 28 39.41 -22.65 3.98
N ASN A 29 40.10 -21.94 4.83
CA ASN A 29 41.45 -21.47 4.57
C ASN A 29 42.43 -22.58 4.95
N ASP A 30 43.17 -23.09 3.98
CA ASP A 30 44.39 -23.84 4.26
C ASP A 30 45.54 -22.83 4.45
N ASP A 31 45.95 -22.67 5.69
CA ASP A 31 47.13 -21.88 6.03
C ASP A 31 48.39 -22.66 5.64
N GLU A 32 49.21 -22.12 4.76
CA GLU A 32 50.68 -22.27 4.87
C GLU A 32 51.41 -21.06 4.23
N ASP A 33 52.08 -20.42 5.14
CA ASP A 33 53.43 -19.89 5.11
C ASP A 33 53.65 -18.39 4.93
N SER A 34 54.26 -17.90 5.98
CA SER A 34 54.73 -16.58 6.26
C SER A 34 55.87 -16.07 5.36
N SER A 35 55.74 -14.80 4.93
CA SER A 35 56.91 -13.88 4.97
C SER A 35 56.45 -12.41 4.85
N ASN A 36 56.67 -11.69 5.93
CA ASN A 36 56.95 -10.25 6.07
C ASN A 36 56.52 -9.28 4.97
N GLY A 37 55.54 -8.56 5.28
CA GLY A 37 55.16 -7.24 4.79
C GLY A 37 53.97 -6.82 5.63
N ASP A 38 54.16 -5.81 6.51
CA ASP A 38 53.07 -5.21 7.28
C ASP A 38 52.11 -4.48 6.35
N GLU A 39 51.37 -5.24 5.53
CA GLU A 39 50.07 -4.82 5.04
C GLU A 39 49.08 -5.21 6.14
N GLU A 40 48.60 -4.21 6.91
CA GLU A 40 47.41 -4.39 7.70
C GLU A 40 46.38 -4.99 6.76
N SER A 41 46.08 -6.27 6.93
CA SER A 41 44.93 -6.91 6.30
C SER A 41 43.69 -6.14 6.78
N ARG A 42 43.25 -5.17 6.01
CA ARG A 42 41.90 -4.60 6.19
C ARG A 42 40.97 -5.78 6.02
N GLY A 43 40.38 -6.20 7.14
CA GLY A 43 39.38 -7.24 7.12
C GLY A 43 38.22 -6.75 6.25
N ASN A 44 37.67 -7.64 5.42
CA ASN A 44 36.47 -7.34 4.64
C ASN A 44 35.30 -6.94 5.56
N SER A 45 34.57 -5.92 5.19
CA SER A 45 33.40 -5.40 5.89
C SER A 45 32.11 -5.78 5.12
N ALA A 46 31.05 -6.09 5.82
CA ALA A 46 29.77 -6.40 5.18
C ALA A 46 29.19 -5.16 4.46
N PRO A 47 28.45 -5.36 3.37
CA PRO A 47 27.74 -4.29 2.69
C PRO A 47 26.64 -3.69 3.57
N ASN A 48 26.11 -2.55 3.14
CA ASN A 48 24.92 -1.92 3.72
C ASN A 48 23.78 -1.98 2.72
N ALA A 49 22.74 -2.76 3.04
CA ALA A 49 21.57 -2.97 2.18
C ALA A 49 20.57 -1.80 2.30
N ILE A 50 20.12 -1.26 1.17
CA ILE A 50 19.13 -0.18 1.13
C ILE A 50 18.11 -0.47 0.03
N ILE A 51 16.83 -0.47 0.42
CA ILE A 51 15.68 -0.61 -0.50
C ILE A 51 15.12 0.78 -0.84
N ASP A 52 14.81 1.00 -2.10
CA ASP A 52 14.08 2.16 -2.58
C ASP A 52 12.98 1.71 -3.56
N PRO A 53 11.69 2.13 -3.38
CA PRO A 53 11.16 3.01 -2.33
C PRO A 53 11.00 2.30 -0.98
N THR A 54 10.94 3.09 0.11
CA THR A 54 10.69 2.62 1.47
C THR A 54 9.20 2.79 1.78
N ASN A 55 8.55 1.72 2.26
CA ASN A 55 7.13 1.68 2.61
C ASN A 55 6.20 2.28 1.53
N PRO A 56 6.31 1.82 0.28
CA PRO A 56 5.50 2.33 -0.80
C PRO A 56 4.04 1.95 -0.64
N LYS A 57 3.15 2.83 -1.14
CA LYS A 57 1.74 2.56 -1.34
C LYS A 57 1.45 2.47 -2.83
N VAL A 58 0.77 1.42 -3.27
CA VAL A 58 0.46 1.18 -4.68
C VAL A 58 -0.99 0.72 -4.85
N GLN A 59 -1.54 0.96 -6.04
CA GLN A 59 -2.84 0.42 -6.42
C GLN A 59 -2.74 -1.07 -6.76
N VAL A 60 -3.82 -1.83 -6.48
CA VAL A 60 -3.99 -3.19 -7.00
C VAL A 60 -3.73 -3.21 -8.51
N ASP A 61 -3.07 -4.26 -8.98
CA ASP A 61 -2.68 -4.48 -10.38
C ASP A 61 -1.72 -3.43 -10.99
N SER A 62 -1.13 -2.55 -10.17
CA SER A 62 -0.09 -1.62 -10.61
C SER A 62 1.30 -2.20 -10.42
N ASP A 63 2.20 -1.91 -11.36
CA ASP A 63 3.59 -2.31 -11.27
C ASP A 63 4.37 -1.33 -10.39
N ILE A 64 5.21 -1.88 -9.51
CA ILE A 64 6.20 -1.14 -8.73
C ILE A 64 7.59 -1.67 -9.00
N ASN A 65 8.56 -0.77 -9.12
CA ASN A 65 9.97 -1.11 -9.25
C ASN A 65 10.67 -0.87 -7.90
N PHE A 66 11.36 -1.89 -7.41
CA PHE A 66 12.29 -1.78 -6.29
C PHE A 66 13.70 -1.70 -6.82
N THR A 67 14.53 -0.87 -6.20
CA THR A 67 15.94 -0.76 -6.52
C THR A 67 16.81 -0.85 -5.27
N ALA A 68 17.94 -1.52 -5.41
CA ALA A 68 19.02 -1.62 -4.42
C ALA A 68 20.19 -0.66 -4.71
N SER A 69 20.04 0.25 -5.69
CA SER A 69 21.12 1.13 -6.18
C SER A 69 21.75 2.05 -5.13
N LYS A 70 21.08 2.23 -3.98
CA LYS A 70 21.60 3.00 -2.83
C LYS A 70 22.42 2.16 -1.85
N SER A 71 22.44 0.83 -2.03
CA SER A 71 23.30 -0.05 -1.22
C SER A 71 24.76 0.23 -1.48
N THR A 72 25.57 0.12 -0.46
CA THR A 72 27.01 0.45 -0.52
C THR A 72 27.83 -0.59 0.18
N ASP A 73 29.10 -0.65 -0.17
CA ASP A 73 30.08 -1.46 0.52
C ASP A 73 31.24 -0.59 1.04
N PRO A 74 31.69 -0.76 2.31
CA PRO A 74 32.79 0.04 2.89
C PRO A 74 34.15 -0.17 2.21
N ASP A 75 34.35 -1.34 1.59
CA ASP A 75 35.58 -1.70 0.90
C ASP A 75 35.49 -1.45 -0.62
N ASN A 76 34.30 -0.97 -1.09
CA ASN A 76 33.92 -0.76 -2.50
C ASN A 76 33.90 -2.04 -3.33
N ASP A 77 33.47 -3.12 -2.72
CA ASP A 77 33.32 -4.39 -3.41
C ASP A 77 32.15 -4.38 -4.41
N LEU A 78 32.20 -5.33 -5.33
CA LEU A 78 31.07 -5.57 -6.25
C LEU A 78 29.93 -6.22 -5.49
N LEU A 79 28.74 -5.61 -5.57
CA LEU A 79 27.53 -6.09 -4.89
C LEU A 79 26.70 -6.98 -5.82
N SER A 80 26.09 -7.99 -5.21
CA SER A 80 25.01 -8.79 -5.83
C SER A 80 23.76 -8.71 -4.96
N TYR A 81 22.59 -8.83 -5.58
CA TYR A 81 21.30 -8.53 -4.98
C TYR A 81 20.33 -9.67 -5.16
N VAL A 82 19.67 -10.07 -4.07
CA VAL A 82 18.61 -11.08 -4.05
C VAL A 82 17.40 -10.50 -3.34
N TRP A 83 16.24 -10.64 -3.99
CA TRP A 83 14.95 -10.17 -3.49
C TRP A 83 14.04 -11.33 -3.15
N VAL A 84 13.33 -11.22 -2.02
CA VAL A 84 12.30 -12.15 -1.57
C VAL A 84 11.03 -11.38 -1.32
N PHE A 85 9.94 -11.82 -1.92
CA PHE A 85 8.61 -11.22 -1.76
C PHE A 85 7.71 -12.16 -0.96
N GLU A 86 7.01 -11.61 0.03
CA GLU A 86 6.05 -12.37 0.82
C GLU A 86 5.00 -13.05 -0.07
N GLY A 87 4.70 -14.32 0.26
CA GLY A 87 3.76 -15.14 -0.52
C GLY A 87 4.33 -15.72 -1.82
N ASP A 88 5.58 -15.42 -2.16
CA ASP A 88 6.27 -16.01 -3.31
C ASP A 88 7.39 -16.94 -2.82
N ASN A 89 7.45 -18.14 -3.41
CA ASN A 89 8.49 -19.12 -3.09
C ASN A 89 9.72 -19.01 -4.03
N LYS A 90 9.93 -17.83 -4.63
CA LYS A 90 11.02 -17.57 -5.56
C LYS A 90 11.89 -16.44 -5.07
N GLU A 91 13.15 -16.51 -5.45
CA GLU A 91 14.13 -15.46 -5.32
C GLU A 91 14.31 -14.77 -6.68
N TYR A 92 14.54 -13.47 -6.64
CA TYR A 92 14.77 -12.64 -7.83
C TYR A 92 16.11 -11.96 -7.69
N GLU A 93 16.91 -11.99 -8.75
CA GLU A 93 18.25 -11.41 -8.77
C GLU A 93 18.26 -10.08 -9.56
N GLY A 94 19.16 -9.19 -9.17
CA GLY A 94 19.43 -7.94 -9.88
C GLY A 94 19.25 -6.70 -9.02
N GLU A 95 19.85 -5.60 -9.47
CA GLU A 95 19.78 -4.29 -8.76
C GLU A 95 18.37 -3.71 -8.77
N VAL A 96 17.58 -4.01 -9.82
CA VAL A 96 16.20 -3.54 -9.97
C VAL A 96 15.29 -4.72 -10.25
N VAL A 97 14.17 -4.80 -9.55
CA VAL A 97 13.11 -5.78 -9.77
C VAL A 97 11.75 -5.09 -9.85
N ALA A 98 10.89 -5.58 -10.75
CA ALA A 98 9.50 -5.14 -10.87
C ALA A 98 8.57 -6.14 -10.18
N ARG A 99 7.54 -5.64 -9.51
CA ARG A 99 6.51 -6.46 -8.87
C ARG A 99 5.13 -5.89 -9.13
N ASN A 100 4.15 -6.79 -9.27
CA ASN A 100 2.71 -6.49 -9.33
C ASN A 100 2.01 -7.22 -8.20
N TYR A 101 1.00 -6.58 -7.60
CA TYR A 101 0.20 -7.14 -6.51
C TYR A 101 -1.27 -7.17 -6.93
N PRO A 102 -1.85 -8.37 -7.13
CA PRO A 102 -3.23 -8.50 -7.61
C PRO A 102 -4.30 -8.39 -6.51
N THR A 103 -3.92 -8.26 -5.27
CA THR A 103 -4.81 -8.18 -4.11
C THR A 103 -4.36 -7.11 -3.14
N GLU A 104 -5.34 -6.50 -2.45
CA GLU A 104 -5.09 -5.58 -1.35
C GLU A 104 -4.38 -6.26 -0.19
N GLY A 105 -3.63 -5.50 0.59
CA GLY A 105 -2.95 -5.95 1.78
C GLY A 105 -1.60 -5.30 2.01
N GLU A 106 -0.93 -5.74 3.04
CA GLU A 106 0.45 -5.39 3.33
C GLU A 106 1.34 -6.59 2.99
N PHE A 107 2.42 -6.33 2.26
CA PHE A 107 3.34 -7.36 1.78
C PHE A 107 4.77 -6.99 2.13
N GLU A 108 5.47 -7.90 2.79
CA GLU A 108 6.89 -7.74 3.10
C GLU A 108 7.74 -7.97 1.84
N VAL A 109 8.74 -7.10 1.66
CA VAL A 109 9.78 -7.21 0.65
C VAL A 109 11.13 -7.18 1.35
N LYS A 110 11.93 -8.23 1.14
CA LYS A 110 13.28 -8.35 1.68
C LYS A 110 14.29 -8.25 0.55
N LEU A 111 15.34 -7.48 0.77
CA LEU A 111 16.56 -7.43 -0.04
C LEU A 111 17.69 -8.05 0.76
N ILE A 112 18.48 -8.88 0.13
CA ILE A 112 19.74 -9.41 0.64
C ILE A 112 20.84 -8.95 -0.32
N VAL A 113 21.83 -8.24 0.22
CA VAL A 113 22.98 -7.75 -0.55
C VAL A 113 24.19 -8.54 -0.14
N PHE A 114 24.93 -9.05 -1.10
CA PHE A 114 26.18 -9.77 -0.88
C PHE A 114 27.33 -8.99 -1.52
N ASP A 115 28.50 -8.98 -0.84
CA ASP A 115 29.76 -8.53 -1.42
C ASP A 115 30.45 -9.65 -2.22
N SER A 116 31.61 -9.34 -2.79
CA SER A 116 32.40 -10.30 -3.60
C SER A 116 33.09 -11.39 -2.76
N GLU A 117 33.20 -11.21 -1.43
CA GLU A 117 33.82 -12.15 -0.50
C GLU A 117 32.82 -12.99 0.29
N GLY A 118 31.51 -12.73 0.12
CA GLY A 118 30.38 -13.51 0.63
C GLY A 118 29.82 -13.01 1.97
N LEU A 119 30.21 -11.82 2.46
CA LEU A 119 29.50 -11.16 3.53
C LEU A 119 28.18 -10.57 2.99
N SER A 120 27.20 -10.39 3.85
CA SER A 120 25.90 -9.90 3.45
C SER A 120 25.23 -9.03 4.50
N ASP A 121 24.28 -8.21 4.03
CA ASP A 121 23.35 -7.45 4.85
C ASP A 121 21.93 -7.57 4.28
N GLU A 122 20.92 -7.35 5.13
CA GLU A 122 19.51 -7.45 4.76
C GLU A 122 18.78 -6.15 5.06
N ALA A 123 17.89 -5.76 4.14
CA ALA A 123 16.92 -4.70 4.34
C ALA A 123 15.50 -5.22 4.10
N VAL A 124 14.52 -4.65 4.81
CA VAL A 124 13.12 -5.02 4.71
C VAL A 124 12.28 -3.75 4.53
N THR A 125 11.27 -3.83 3.69
CA THR A 125 10.25 -2.81 3.53
C THR A 125 8.87 -3.44 3.40
N THR A 126 7.80 -2.69 3.70
CA THR A 126 6.42 -3.14 3.55
C THR A 126 5.74 -2.37 2.42
N VAL A 127 5.10 -3.09 1.52
CA VAL A 127 4.25 -2.52 0.46
C VAL A 127 2.81 -2.54 0.93
N THR A 128 2.16 -1.37 0.96
CA THR A 128 0.72 -1.27 1.19
C THR A 128 0.01 -1.23 -0.15
N VAL A 129 -0.79 -2.25 -0.44
CA VAL A 129 -1.57 -2.37 -1.68
C VAL A 129 -3.02 -2.02 -1.39
N VAL A 130 -3.55 -1.04 -2.11
CA VAL A 130 -4.92 -0.51 -1.93
C VAL A 130 -5.69 -0.54 -3.24
N SER A 131 -7.02 -0.60 -3.14
CA SER A 131 -7.89 -0.38 -4.30
C SER A 131 -8.77 0.85 -4.08
N ASN A 132 -9.18 1.48 -5.17
CA ASN A 132 -10.19 2.52 -5.09
C ASN A 132 -11.52 1.90 -4.66
N TYR A 133 -12.22 2.59 -3.78
CA TYR A 133 -13.58 2.20 -3.41
C TYR A 133 -14.59 2.89 -4.34
N LYS A 134 -15.63 2.16 -4.75
CA LYS A 134 -16.83 2.71 -5.38
C LYS A 134 -18.05 2.08 -4.76
N GLY A 135 -18.94 2.90 -4.23
CA GLY A 135 -20.25 2.51 -3.72
C GLY A 135 -21.37 3.21 -4.50
N GLU A 136 -22.47 2.51 -4.75
CA GLU A 136 -23.68 3.06 -5.34
C GLU A 136 -24.86 2.72 -4.43
N PHE A 137 -25.60 3.74 -4.02
CA PHE A 137 -26.67 3.64 -3.02
C PHE A 137 -27.95 4.26 -3.57
N TYR A 138 -29.07 3.62 -3.33
CA TYR A 138 -30.38 4.04 -3.82
C TYR A 138 -31.39 3.92 -2.71
N GLY A 139 -32.30 4.87 -2.61
CA GLY A 139 -33.37 4.85 -1.64
C GLY A 139 -34.56 5.70 -2.04
N ASN A 140 -35.64 5.52 -1.29
CA ASN A 140 -36.82 6.39 -1.34
C ASN A 140 -37.19 6.73 0.10
N LEU A 141 -37.37 7.99 0.37
CA LEU A 141 -37.68 8.51 1.69
C LEU A 141 -39.01 9.30 1.62
N THR A 142 -39.81 9.18 2.68
CA THR A 142 -40.94 10.06 2.93
C THR A 142 -40.58 11.06 4.04
N GLU A 143 -41.35 12.12 4.17
CA GLU A 143 -41.14 13.16 5.18
C GLU A 143 -40.89 12.60 6.57
N GLY A 144 -39.78 13.07 7.19
CA GLY A 144 -39.30 12.63 8.49
C GLY A 144 -38.55 11.30 8.51
N GLN A 145 -38.31 10.67 7.36
CA GLN A 145 -37.44 9.50 7.24
C GLN A 145 -36.01 9.91 6.86
N SER A 146 -35.05 9.16 7.37
CA SER A 146 -33.64 9.28 7.00
C SER A 146 -33.03 7.93 6.65
N ASP A 147 -32.02 7.95 5.80
CA ASP A 147 -31.14 6.81 5.51
C ASP A 147 -29.70 7.14 5.83
N THR A 148 -28.95 6.13 6.23
CA THR A 148 -27.55 6.27 6.64
C THR A 148 -26.69 5.34 5.81
N ILE A 149 -25.80 5.91 5.01
CA ILE A 149 -24.89 5.22 4.12
C ILE A 149 -23.50 5.22 4.77
N THR A 150 -22.97 4.04 5.01
CA THR A 150 -21.62 3.86 5.59
C THR A 150 -20.68 3.31 4.53
N PHE A 151 -19.49 3.88 4.40
CA PHE A 151 -18.48 3.44 3.47
C PHE A 151 -17.06 3.64 4.03
N PRO A 152 -16.09 2.75 3.68
CA PRO A 152 -14.73 2.81 4.22
C PRO A 152 -13.88 3.88 3.54
N VAL A 153 -13.10 4.62 4.34
CA VAL A 153 -12.01 5.48 3.88
C VAL A 153 -10.74 5.02 4.59
N GLN A 154 -9.79 4.48 3.84
CA GLN A 154 -8.52 3.98 4.39
C GLN A 154 -7.47 5.09 4.44
N ALA A 155 -6.45 4.92 5.29
CA ALA A 155 -5.35 5.86 5.40
C ALA A 155 -4.67 6.12 4.04
N GLY A 156 -4.41 7.40 3.76
CA GLY A 156 -3.79 7.86 2.51
C GLY A 156 -4.74 7.91 1.31
N ALA A 157 -6.04 8.05 1.55
CA ALA A 157 -6.97 8.46 0.52
C ALA A 157 -6.58 9.82 -0.05
N ILE A 158 -6.61 9.96 -1.38
CA ILE A 158 -6.23 11.18 -2.11
C ILE A 158 -7.47 12.05 -2.34
N SER A 159 -8.61 11.42 -2.68
CA SER A 159 -9.88 12.11 -2.86
C SER A 159 -11.07 11.23 -2.49
N LEU A 160 -12.13 11.87 -2.04
CA LEU A 160 -13.46 11.33 -1.85
C LEU A 160 -14.42 12.18 -2.67
N ASP A 161 -15.02 11.59 -3.67
CA ASP A 161 -16.04 12.21 -4.51
C ASP A 161 -17.41 11.58 -4.20
N VAL A 162 -18.40 12.39 -3.89
CA VAL A 162 -19.78 11.98 -3.62
C VAL A 162 -20.67 12.70 -4.62
N ASP A 163 -21.28 11.94 -5.52
CA ASP A 163 -22.26 12.43 -6.48
C ASP A 163 -23.66 12.01 -6.06
N TRP A 164 -24.64 12.89 -6.17
CA TRP A 164 -26.03 12.55 -5.88
C TRP A 164 -26.97 12.99 -6.98
N ASN A 165 -28.08 12.24 -7.11
CA ASN A 165 -29.20 12.57 -7.95
C ASN A 165 -30.50 12.37 -7.16
N LEU A 166 -31.29 13.42 -7.03
CA LEU A 166 -32.55 13.46 -6.28
C LEU A 166 -33.71 13.52 -7.26
N SER A 167 -34.73 12.67 -7.05
CA SER A 167 -35.92 12.58 -7.90
C SER A 167 -37.18 12.60 -7.06
N GLU A 168 -38.13 13.47 -7.42
CA GLU A 168 -39.45 13.45 -6.79
C GLU A 168 -40.26 12.22 -7.23
N ASN A 169 -40.85 11.53 -6.25
CA ASN A 169 -41.72 10.37 -6.47
C ASN A 169 -43.19 10.72 -6.43
N GLN A 170 -43.58 11.99 -6.62
CA GLN A 170 -44.96 12.42 -6.50
C GLN A 170 -45.84 11.86 -7.61
N GLN A 171 -46.81 11.05 -7.22
CA GLN A 171 -47.95 10.63 -8.05
C GLN A 171 -49.15 11.50 -7.74
N GLY A 172 -49.23 12.72 -8.28
CA GLY A 172 -50.39 13.58 -8.05
C GLY A 172 -50.41 14.82 -8.92
N ILE A 173 -51.64 15.33 -9.18
CA ILE A 173 -51.88 16.47 -10.07
C ILE A 173 -51.70 17.83 -9.38
N PHE A 174 -51.46 17.84 -8.06
CA PHE A 174 -51.30 19.07 -7.25
C PHE A 174 -50.02 19.00 -6.44
N ILE A 175 -48.96 19.59 -6.96
CA ILE A 175 -47.73 19.90 -6.14
C ILE A 175 -48.05 21.21 -5.43
N VAL A 176 -48.05 21.17 -4.09
CA VAL A 176 -48.28 22.38 -3.27
C VAL A 176 -46.93 22.95 -2.85
N GLU A 177 -45.98 22.07 -2.56
CA GLU A 177 -44.60 22.41 -2.15
C GLU A 177 -43.65 21.38 -2.72
N PRO A 178 -42.40 21.74 -3.13
CA PRO A 178 -41.41 20.76 -3.59
C PRO A 178 -40.96 19.86 -2.45
N SER A 179 -40.64 18.61 -2.80
CA SER A 179 -39.99 17.70 -1.87
C SER A 179 -38.57 18.17 -1.61
N THR A 180 -38.12 18.08 -0.35
CA THR A 180 -36.78 18.52 0.05
C THR A 180 -36.06 17.50 0.91
N VAL A 181 -34.72 17.47 0.81
CA VAL A 181 -33.84 16.66 1.65
C VAL A 181 -32.74 17.51 2.27
N ASP A 182 -32.33 17.10 3.45
CA ASP A 182 -31.08 17.54 4.05
C ASP A 182 -30.07 16.38 3.96
N MET A 183 -28.82 16.71 3.63
CA MET A 183 -27.74 15.72 3.53
C MET A 183 -26.52 16.22 4.26
N TYR A 184 -25.78 15.32 4.90
CA TYR A 184 -24.48 15.62 5.48
C TYR A 184 -23.55 14.42 5.43
N LEU A 185 -22.26 14.71 5.33
CA LEU A 185 -21.16 13.74 5.30
C LEU A 185 -20.31 13.94 6.54
N GLU A 186 -20.11 12.86 7.30
CA GLU A 186 -19.26 12.81 8.49
C GLU A 186 -18.05 11.92 8.25
N ASP A 187 -16.91 12.30 8.82
CA ASP A 187 -15.72 11.45 8.89
C ASP A 187 -15.89 10.36 9.98
N SER A 188 -14.88 9.50 10.14
CA SER A 188 -14.89 8.42 11.14
C SER A 188 -14.85 8.88 12.59
N GLU A 189 -14.58 10.15 12.87
CA GLU A 189 -14.64 10.78 14.21
C GLU A 189 -15.94 11.54 14.48
N GLY A 190 -16.83 11.63 13.47
CA GLY A 190 -18.11 12.33 13.53
C GLY A 190 -18.01 13.83 13.25
N ASN A 191 -16.93 14.29 12.58
CA ASN A 191 -16.85 15.67 12.12
C ASN A 191 -17.58 15.81 10.78
N ILE A 192 -18.43 16.84 10.67
CA ILE A 192 -19.12 17.14 9.42
C ILE A 192 -18.13 17.72 8.42
N LEU A 193 -17.94 17.03 7.30
CA LEU A 193 -17.09 17.44 6.19
C LEU A 193 -17.83 18.32 5.21
N GLU A 194 -19.04 17.92 4.83
CA GLU A 194 -19.93 18.65 3.91
C GLU A 194 -21.37 18.51 4.35
N ASN A 195 -22.21 19.49 3.97
CA ASN A 195 -23.65 19.43 4.18
C ASN A 195 -24.39 20.22 3.09
N ALA A 196 -25.62 19.78 2.82
CA ALA A 196 -26.58 20.49 1.98
C ALA A 196 -27.96 20.39 2.64
N THR A 197 -28.71 21.49 2.62
CA THR A 197 -30.02 21.57 3.30
C THR A 197 -31.07 22.14 2.36
N GLY A 198 -32.28 21.56 2.41
CA GLY A 198 -33.40 21.97 1.59
C GLY A 198 -33.20 21.68 0.09
N GLU A 199 -32.40 20.67 -0.26
CA GLU A 199 -32.15 20.28 -1.64
C GLU A 199 -33.42 19.72 -2.26
N GLU A 200 -33.80 20.27 -3.41
CA GLU A 200 -34.92 19.80 -4.24
C GLU A 200 -34.43 18.76 -5.25
N GLN A 201 -35.32 18.30 -6.13
CA GLN A 201 -34.94 17.39 -7.21
C GLN A 201 -33.83 17.98 -8.07
N GLY A 202 -32.84 17.15 -8.40
CA GLY A 202 -31.66 17.55 -9.17
C GLY A 202 -30.44 16.71 -8.84
N SER A 203 -29.30 17.17 -9.27
CA SER A 203 -28.01 16.49 -9.00
C SER A 203 -26.98 17.47 -8.49
N GLY A 204 -26.08 16.98 -7.68
CA GLY A 204 -24.95 17.72 -7.16
C GLY A 204 -23.78 16.79 -6.82
N SER A 205 -22.71 17.38 -6.32
CA SER A 205 -21.54 16.63 -5.92
C SER A 205 -20.72 17.34 -4.86
N TRP A 206 -20.03 16.57 -4.02
CA TRP A 206 -18.95 17.02 -3.13
C TRP A 206 -17.66 16.36 -3.56
N SER A 207 -16.55 17.09 -3.44
CA SER A 207 -15.22 16.56 -3.65
C SER A 207 -14.31 17.01 -2.51
N ILE A 208 -13.81 16.04 -1.75
CA ILE A 208 -12.95 16.25 -0.59
C ILE A 208 -11.56 15.72 -0.94
N THR A 209 -10.53 16.50 -0.66
CA THR A 209 -9.13 16.16 -0.94
C THR A 209 -8.39 15.71 0.30
N ASP A 210 -7.20 15.15 0.14
CA ASP A 210 -6.37 14.45 1.12
C ASP A 210 -6.20 15.14 2.48
N ASP A 211 -6.09 16.46 2.51
CA ASP A 211 -5.95 17.26 3.75
C ASP A 211 -7.16 17.21 4.70
N ARG A 212 -8.30 16.72 4.20
CA ARG A 212 -9.57 16.58 4.95
C ARG A 212 -10.01 15.11 5.13
N LEU A 213 -9.22 14.16 4.62
CA LEU A 213 -9.56 12.72 4.62
C LEU A 213 -8.86 11.94 5.73
N GLU A 214 -8.37 12.61 6.75
CA GLU A 214 -7.92 12.00 7.99
C GLU A 214 -8.88 12.40 9.11
N PRO A 215 -9.31 11.45 9.94
CA PRO A 215 -8.84 10.08 10.17
C PRO A 215 -9.41 9.04 9.20
N ASN A 216 -8.70 7.89 9.07
CA ASN A 216 -9.22 6.72 8.36
C ASN A 216 -10.30 6.00 9.18
N GLY A 217 -11.22 5.33 8.50
CA GLY A 217 -12.30 4.58 9.13
C GLY A 217 -13.57 4.59 8.28
N ASP A 218 -14.69 4.26 8.90
CA ASP A 218 -15.99 4.33 8.26
C ASP A 218 -16.52 5.76 8.26
N TYR A 219 -16.74 6.32 7.07
CA TYR A 219 -17.41 7.59 6.89
C TYR A 219 -18.90 7.35 6.71
N ILE A 220 -19.69 8.34 7.10
CA ILE A 220 -21.14 8.26 7.12
C ILE A 220 -21.73 9.41 6.30
N MET A 221 -22.60 9.06 5.35
CA MET A 221 -23.48 10.02 4.70
C MET A 221 -24.91 9.78 5.15
N VAL A 222 -25.59 10.84 5.59
CA VAL A 222 -26.99 10.82 5.97
C VAL A 222 -27.79 11.62 4.96
N VAL A 223 -28.94 11.06 4.60
CA VAL A 223 -29.96 11.70 3.76
C VAL A 223 -31.26 11.70 4.56
N GLU A 224 -31.83 12.87 4.82
CA GLU A 224 -33.10 13.03 5.54
C GLU A 224 -34.13 13.75 4.65
N CYS A 225 -35.28 13.14 4.45
CA CYS A 225 -36.38 13.79 3.75
C CYS A 225 -37.11 14.75 4.71
N THR A 226 -36.99 16.04 4.46
CA THR A 226 -37.56 17.09 5.31
C THR A 226 -38.95 17.53 4.87
N ASN A 227 -39.31 17.28 3.63
CA ASN A 227 -40.65 17.51 3.08
C ASN A 227 -40.98 16.57 1.90
N GLY A 228 -42.18 16.03 1.85
CA GLY A 228 -42.69 15.25 0.74
C GLY A 228 -42.15 13.82 0.61
N GLU A 229 -41.87 13.40 -0.60
CA GLU A 229 -41.27 12.10 -0.94
C GLU A 229 -40.13 12.28 -1.92
N MET A 230 -38.95 11.72 -1.61
CA MET A 230 -37.78 11.87 -2.43
C MET A 230 -37.07 10.53 -2.65
N GLY A 231 -36.81 10.22 -3.93
CA GLY A 231 -35.85 9.19 -4.31
C GLY A 231 -34.44 9.75 -4.39
N PHE A 232 -33.47 8.96 -3.99
CA PHE A 232 -32.06 9.32 -4.12
C PHE A 232 -31.24 8.23 -4.77
N GLU A 233 -30.24 8.64 -5.51
CA GLU A 233 -29.11 7.85 -5.99
C GLU A 233 -27.83 8.57 -5.56
N ILE A 234 -26.95 7.85 -4.85
CA ILE A 234 -25.69 8.38 -4.37
C ILE A 234 -24.56 7.48 -4.83
N VAL A 235 -23.55 8.06 -5.45
CA VAL A 235 -22.32 7.38 -5.89
C VAL A 235 -21.14 7.94 -5.11
N VAL A 236 -20.44 7.05 -4.40
CA VAL A 236 -19.26 7.39 -3.62
C VAL A 236 -18.03 6.79 -4.28
N ASN A 237 -17.02 7.60 -4.54
CA ASN A 237 -15.73 7.16 -5.07
C ASN A 237 -14.61 7.63 -4.15
N VAL A 238 -13.81 6.69 -3.63
CA VAL A 238 -12.60 6.99 -2.85
C VAL A 238 -11.38 6.55 -3.66
N LYS A 239 -10.44 7.47 -3.87
CA LYS A 239 -9.17 7.21 -4.59
C LYS A 239 -7.99 7.24 -3.63
N TYR A 240 -7.05 6.34 -3.86
CA TYR A 240 -5.83 6.16 -3.08
C TYR A 240 -4.57 6.37 -3.89
#